data_7b74d9b8a82493c4c65049e3488972ea
#
_entry.id   7b74d9b8a82493c4c65049e3488972ea
#
_cell.length_a   1.000
_cell.length_b   1.000
_cell.length_c   1.000
_cell.angle_alpha   90.00
_cell.angle_beta   90.00
_cell.angle_gamma   90.00
#
_symmetry.space_group_name_H-M   'P 1'
#
loop_
_entity.id
_entity.type
_entity.pdbx_description
1 polymer ?
#
loop_
_entity_poly.entity_id
_entity_poly.type
_entity_poly.pdbx_seq_one_letter_code
_entity_poly.pdbx_strand_id
1 'polypeptide(L)'
;MKKYNISTNLVQVIKNLYNKATSAVLFNGSIGDWFRTTVGVRQECLLSPTLFNIFLERILTDILEDHEGTVSIGGRTITNLCFADVIDGLAGEEEELANLVERLDKAFTAYGMEISAKKTKLMTNNTM
;
A
#
# COMPACT_ATOMS: atom_id res chain seq x y z
N MET A 1 4.40 -3.51 12.36
CA MET A 1 5.76 -4.04 12.61
C MET A 1 5.81 -5.07 13.74
N LYS A 2 5.18 -4.87 14.89
CA LYS A 2 5.17 -5.89 15.98
C LYS A 2 4.55 -7.24 15.55
N LYS A 3 3.48 -7.25 14.75
CA LYS A 3 2.86 -8.47 14.21
C LYS A 3 3.77 -9.28 13.26
N TYR A 4 4.83 -8.67 12.72
CA TYR A 4 5.80 -9.31 11.81
C TYR A 4 7.09 -9.75 12.51
N ASN A 5 7.09 -9.91 13.83
CA ASN A 5 8.25 -10.31 14.62
C ASN A 5 9.48 -9.39 14.46
N ILE A 6 9.28 -8.13 14.07
CA ILE A 6 10.35 -7.15 13.96
C ILE A 6 10.74 -6.71 15.38
N SER A 7 12.03 -6.76 15.69
CA SER A 7 12.52 -6.43 17.03
C SER A 7 12.13 -5.01 17.46
N THR A 8 11.79 -4.85 18.73
CA THR A 8 11.37 -3.55 19.30
C THR A 8 12.47 -2.50 19.15
N ASN A 9 13.73 -2.90 19.26
CA ASN A 9 14.87 -2.00 19.09
C ASN A 9 14.93 -1.43 17.67
N LEU A 10 14.75 -2.27 16.64
CA LEU A 10 14.73 -1.82 15.24
C LEU A 10 13.54 -0.89 14.98
N VAL A 11 12.37 -1.22 15.51
CA VAL A 11 11.19 -0.35 15.43
C VAL A 11 11.47 1.01 16.05
N GLN A 12 12.15 1.06 17.20
CA GLN A 12 12.48 2.31 17.87
C GLN A 12 13.50 3.15 17.07
N VAL A 13 14.50 2.50 16.47
CA VAL A 13 15.46 3.18 15.59
C VAL A 13 14.74 3.81 14.40
N ILE A 14 13.85 3.07 13.73
CA ILE A 14 13.07 3.59 12.60
C ILE A 14 12.18 4.76 13.05
N LYS A 15 11.49 4.64 14.19
CA LYS A 15 10.69 5.74 14.74
C LYS A 15 11.54 7.00 14.99
N ASN A 16 12.70 6.85 15.56
CA ASN A 16 13.61 7.98 15.82
C ASN A 16 14.08 8.64 14.52
N LEU A 17 14.32 7.83 13.46
CA LEU A 17 14.71 8.32 12.14
C LEU A 17 13.62 9.21 11.50
N TYR A 18 12.35 8.88 11.73
CA TYR A 18 11.20 9.60 11.15
C TYR A 18 10.65 10.71 12.05
N ASN A 19 10.83 10.61 13.38
CA ASN A 19 10.15 11.47 14.36
C ASN A 19 10.50 12.96 14.26
N LYS A 20 11.65 13.31 13.69
CA LYS A 20 12.11 14.69 13.51
C LYS A 20 12.49 14.99 12.07
N ALA A 21 11.84 14.31 11.13
CA ALA A 21 12.13 14.50 9.72
C ALA A 21 11.68 15.90 9.29
N THR A 22 12.59 16.64 8.68
CA THR A 22 12.34 17.93 8.07
C THR A 22 12.75 17.88 6.61
N SER A 23 12.08 18.64 5.78
CA SER A 23 12.37 18.81 4.35
C SER A 23 12.45 20.28 4.01
N ALA A 24 13.19 20.63 2.98
CA ALA A 24 13.23 21.95 2.40
C ALA A 24 13.23 21.84 0.89
N VAL A 25 12.70 22.84 0.20
CA VAL A 25 12.72 22.90 -1.26
C VAL A 25 14.03 23.53 -1.71
N LEU A 26 14.73 22.86 -2.61
CA LEU A 26 15.89 23.42 -3.31
C LEU A 26 15.41 24.00 -4.65
N PHE A 27 15.56 25.33 -4.82
CA PHE A 27 15.20 26.02 -6.05
C PHE A 27 16.31 26.96 -6.47
N ASN A 28 16.77 26.85 -7.71
CA ASN A 28 17.86 27.67 -8.27
C ASN A 28 19.12 27.75 -7.39
N GLY A 29 19.50 26.62 -6.73
CA GLY A 29 20.67 26.56 -5.85
C GLY A 29 20.46 27.18 -4.46
N SER A 30 19.30 27.70 -4.15
CA SER A 30 18.93 28.24 -2.85
C SER A 30 18.00 27.28 -2.11
N ILE A 31 18.28 27.07 -0.79
CA ILE A 31 17.44 26.25 0.07
C ILE A 31 16.37 27.16 0.69
N GLY A 32 15.11 26.81 0.52
CA GLY A 32 13.99 27.47 1.15
C GLY A 32 13.84 27.09 2.63
N ASP A 33 12.73 27.54 3.24
CA ASP A 33 12.43 27.26 4.64
C ASP A 33 12.23 25.77 4.92
N TRP A 34 12.71 25.33 6.10
CA TRP A 34 12.55 23.97 6.55
C TRP A 34 11.14 23.75 7.10
N PHE A 35 10.48 22.70 6.63
CA PHE A 35 9.17 22.28 7.13
C PHE A 35 9.20 20.83 7.62
N ARG A 36 8.33 20.50 8.56
CA ARG A 36 8.26 19.18 9.17
C ARG A 36 7.49 18.22 8.24
N THR A 37 8.07 17.05 8.00
CA THR A 37 7.43 15.97 7.25
C THR A 37 6.80 14.98 8.25
N THR A 38 5.48 14.85 8.23
CA THR A 38 4.71 14.07 9.22
C THR A 38 4.08 12.80 8.64
N VAL A 39 3.97 12.69 7.32
CA VAL A 39 3.33 11.56 6.60
C VAL A 39 4.20 11.07 5.46
N GLY A 40 3.96 9.83 5.04
CA GLY A 40 4.64 9.20 3.93
C GLY A 40 5.99 8.60 4.30
N VAL A 41 6.68 8.11 3.29
CA VAL A 41 8.05 7.59 3.37
C VAL A 41 8.99 8.53 2.60
N ARG A 42 10.27 8.53 2.97
CA ARG A 42 11.26 9.37 2.30
C ARG A 42 11.52 8.84 0.90
N GLN A 43 11.45 9.70 -0.11
CA GLN A 43 11.91 9.37 -1.46
C GLN A 43 13.41 9.05 -1.46
N GLU A 44 13.83 8.15 -2.35
CA GLU A 44 15.24 7.71 -2.51
C GLU A 44 15.90 7.12 -1.24
N CYS A 45 15.12 6.77 -0.23
CA CYS A 45 15.63 6.08 0.95
C CYS A 45 15.50 4.56 0.77
N LEU A 46 16.60 3.82 1.01
CA LEU A 46 16.63 2.35 0.88
C LEU A 46 15.62 1.62 1.76
N LEU A 47 15.22 2.22 2.89
CA LEU A 47 14.22 1.65 3.78
C LEU A 47 12.78 1.91 3.32
N SER A 48 12.54 2.93 2.53
CA SER A 48 11.19 3.37 2.18
C SER A 48 10.36 2.32 1.43
N PRO A 49 10.89 1.60 0.44
CA PRO A 49 10.15 0.53 -0.22
C PRO A 49 9.74 -0.59 0.76
N THR A 50 10.66 -0.99 1.63
CA THR A 50 10.38 -2.03 2.63
C THR A 50 9.33 -1.58 3.65
N LEU A 51 9.40 -0.35 4.13
CA LEU A 51 8.42 0.20 5.07
C LEU A 51 7.04 0.33 4.42
N PHE A 52 7.00 0.78 3.17
CA PHE A 52 5.77 0.87 2.40
C PHE A 52 5.14 -0.51 2.18
N ASN A 53 5.92 -1.51 1.78
CA ASN A 53 5.42 -2.87 1.58
C ASN A 53 4.88 -3.48 2.89
N ILE A 54 5.56 -3.31 4.03
CA ILE A 54 5.06 -3.75 5.34
C ILE A 54 3.73 -3.07 5.70
N PHE A 55 3.60 -1.80 5.37
CA PHE A 55 2.39 -1.03 5.60
C PHE A 55 1.24 -1.51 4.70
N LEU A 56 1.50 -1.67 3.40
CA LEU A 56 0.55 -2.16 2.41
C LEU A 56 0.06 -3.57 2.75
N GLU A 57 1.00 -4.48 3.06
CA GLU A 57 0.68 -5.85 3.47
C GLU A 57 -0.26 -5.89 4.69
N ARG A 58 -0.05 -4.96 5.64
CA ARG A 58 -0.94 -4.86 6.80
C ARG A 58 -2.36 -4.47 6.40
N ILE A 59 -2.52 -3.50 5.51
CA ILE A 59 -3.82 -3.05 5.04
C ILE A 59 -4.51 -4.18 4.27
N LEU A 60 -3.80 -4.82 3.34
CA LEU A 60 -4.34 -5.92 2.55
C LEU A 60 -4.75 -7.11 3.43
N THR A 61 -3.95 -7.47 4.42
CA THR A 61 -4.30 -8.53 5.38
C THR A 61 -5.61 -8.21 6.09
N ASP A 62 -5.78 -6.97 6.59
CA ASP A 62 -6.99 -6.57 7.31
C ASP A 62 -8.23 -6.52 6.39
N ILE A 63 -8.05 -6.20 5.10
CA ILE A 63 -9.16 -6.16 4.12
C ILE A 63 -9.58 -7.57 3.69
N LEU A 64 -8.61 -8.46 3.50
CA LEU A 64 -8.81 -9.78 2.91
C LEU A 64 -9.11 -10.86 3.96
N GLU A 65 -9.01 -10.55 5.26
CA GLU A 65 -9.23 -11.53 6.36
C GLU A 65 -10.60 -12.23 6.25
N ASP A 66 -11.64 -11.51 5.78
CA ASP A 66 -13.01 -12.02 5.61
C ASP A 66 -13.45 -12.08 4.12
N HIS A 67 -12.52 -12.07 3.19
CA HIS A 67 -12.83 -12.12 1.76
C HIS A 67 -12.65 -13.53 1.22
N GLU A 68 -13.73 -14.15 0.80
CA GLU A 68 -13.73 -15.43 0.11
C GLU A 68 -13.57 -15.20 -1.41
N GLY A 69 -12.34 -15.33 -1.90
CA GLY A 69 -12.07 -15.22 -3.33
C GLY A 69 -12.47 -16.48 -4.10
N THR A 70 -12.95 -16.31 -5.33
CA THR A 70 -13.36 -17.42 -6.20
C THR A 70 -12.29 -17.89 -7.18
N VAL A 71 -11.25 -17.08 -7.41
CA VAL A 71 -10.14 -17.45 -8.30
C VAL A 71 -9.16 -18.36 -7.58
N SER A 72 -8.87 -19.52 -8.16
CA SER A 72 -7.93 -20.50 -7.61
C SER A 72 -6.87 -20.90 -8.62
N ILE A 73 -5.61 -20.91 -8.20
CA ILE A 73 -4.47 -21.39 -8.99
C ILE A 73 -3.76 -22.49 -8.21
N GLY A 74 -3.69 -23.68 -8.78
CA GLY A 74 -3.06 -24.83 -8.13
C GLY A 74 -3.70 -25.23 -6.79
N GLY A 75 -5.03 -25.02 -6.64
CA GLY A 75 -5.76 -25.34 -5.42
C GLY A 75 -5.62 -24.28 -4.29
N ARG A 76 -5.00 -23.12 -4.58
CA ARG A 76 -4.90 -21.99 -3.66
C ARG A 76 -5.73 -20.83 -4.17
N THR A 77 -6.57 -20.27 -3.32
CA THR A 77 -7.30 -19.05 -3.63
C THR A 77 -6.35 -17.88 -3.74
N ILE A 78 -6.48 -17.10 -4.80
CA ILE A 78 -5.70 -15.88 -5.05
C ILE A 78 -6.69 -14.75 -5.31
N THR A 79 -6.65 -13.72 -4.49
CA THR A 79 -7.55 -12.56 -4.59
C THR A 79 -6.84 -11.32 -5.12
N ASN A 80 -5.53 -11.27 -4.96
CA ASN A 80 -4.73 -10.14 -5.41
C ASN A 80 -3.28 -10.52 -5.71
N LEU A 81 -2.65 -9.76 -6.59
CA LEU A 81 -1.21 -9.75 -6.83
C LEU A 81 -0.70 -8.33 -6.59
N CYS A 82 0.41 -8.19 -5.89
CA CYS A 82 0.97 -6.89 -5.55
C CYS A 82 2.42 -6.76 -6.01
N PHE A 83 2.72 -5.62 -6.61
CA PHE A 83 4.08 -5.21 -6.92
C PHE A 83 4.25 -3.71 -6.64
N ALA A 84 5.03 -3.39 -5.61
CA ALA A 84 5.20 -2.02 -5.11
C ALA A 84 3.84 -1.37 -4.78
N ASP A 85 3.46 -0.31 -5.48
CA ASP A 85 2.20 0.42 -5.35
C ASP A 85 1.10 -0.05 -6.34
N VAL A 86 1.38 -1.09 -7.12
CA VAL A 86 0.42 -1.68 -8.07
C VAL A 86 -0.24 -2.90 -7.42
N ILE A 87 -1.57 -2.94 -7.49
CA ILE A 87 -2.38 -4.05 -6.98
C ILE A 87 -3.30 -4.53 -8.09
N ASP A 88 -3.17 -5.80 -8.45
CA ASP A 88 -4.11 -6.48 -9.34
C ASP A 88 -5.14 -7.24 -8.51
N GLY A 89 -6.40 -6.81 -8.50
CA GLY A 89 -7.51 -7.54 -7.91
C GLY A 89 -7.99 -8.65 -8.85
N LEU A 90 -8.19 -9.84 -8.32
CA LEU A 90 -8.66 -11.01 -9.06
C LEU A 90 -10.00 -11.48 -8.50
N ALA A 91 -10.97 -11.64 -9.39
CA ALA A 91 -12.31 -12.14 -9.04
C ALA A 91 -12.88 -12.98 -10.18
N GLY A 92 -13.71 -13.95 -9.85
CA GLY A 92 -14.41 -14.77 -10.83
C GLY A 92 -15.66 -14.10 -11.38
N GLU A 93 -16.23 -13.15 -10.67
CA GLU A 93 -17.46 -12.43 -11.03
C GLU A 93 -17.31 -10.92 -10.83
N GLU A 94 -18.12 -10.16 -11.57
CA GLU A 94 -18.09 -8.69 -11.54
C GLU A 94 -18.46 -8.13 -10.16
N GLU A 95 -19.46 -8.73 -9.50
CA GLU A 95 -19.92 -8.32 -8.17
C GLU A 95 -18.83 -8.53 -7.11
N GLU A 96 -18.11 -9.64 -7.17
CA GLU A 96 -16.96 -9.92 -6.31
C GLU A 96 -15.86 -8.88 -6.50
N LEU A 97 -15.54 -8.55 -7.76
CA LEU A 97 -14.52 -7.54 -8.06
C LEU A 97 -14.93 -6.14 -7.57
N ALA A 98 -16.19 -5.76 -7.78
CA ALA A 98 -16.72 -4.48 -7.31
C ALA A 98 -16.62 -4.37 -5.77
N ASN A 99 -17.00 -5.43 -5.05
CA ASN A 99 -16.88 -5.50 -3.60
C ASN A 99 -15.43 -5.39 -3.12
N LEU A 100 -14.52 -6.11 -3.78
CA LEU A 100 -13.09 -6.05 -3.47
C LEU A 100 -12.53 -4.64 -3.64
N VAL A 101 -12.84 -3.97 -4.76
CA VAL A 101 -12.40 -2.60 -5.04
C VAL A 101 -12.98 -1.61 -4.03
N GLU A 102 -14.25 -1.74 -3.66
CA GLU A 102 -14.88 -0.88 -2.65
C GLU A 102 -14.22 -1.03 -1.27
N ARG A 103 -13.91 -2.27 -0.87
CA ARG A 103 -13.19 -2.54 0.39
C ARG A 103 -11.78 -1.94 0.38
N LEU A 104 -11.06 -2.08 -0.74
CA LEU A 104 -9.73 -1.48 -0.94
C LEU A 104 -9.79 0.05 -0.84
N ASP A 105 -10.75 0.68 -1.53
CA ASP A 105 -10.90 2.14 -1.55
C ASP A 105 -11.20 2.70 -0.15
N LYS A 106 -12.16 2.08 0.56
CA LYS A 106 -12.49 2.45 1.95
C LYS A 106 -11.29 2.36 2.88
N ALA A 107 -10.53 1.28 2.78
CA ALA A 107 -9.38 1.09 3.65
C ALA A 107 -8.24 2.05 3.30
N PHE A 108 -7.90 2.21 2.02
CA PHE A 108 -6.86 3.15 1.61
C PHE A 108 -7.20 4.59 2.00
N THR A 109 -8.45 5.00 1.80
CA THR A 109 -8.93 6.33 2.24
C THR A 109 -8.76 6.51 3.75
N ALA A 110 -9.05 5.52 4.57
CA ALA A 110 -8.84 5.58 6.02
C ALA A 110 -7.37 5.77 6.42
N TYR A 111 -6.44 5.35 5.57
CA TYR A 111 -5.00 5.53 5.75
C TYR A 111 -4.44 6.75 4.99
N GLY A 112 -5.29 7.58 4.40
CA GLY A 112 -4.90 8.80 3.67
C GLY A 112 -4.27 8.51 2.31
N MET A 113 -4.59 7.36 1.70
CA MET A 113 -4.20 6.99 0.34
C MET A 113 -5.42 7.04 -0.59
N GLU A 114 -5.19 7.17 -1.88
CA GLU A 114 -6.23 7.27 -2.91
C GLU A 114 -5.91 6.28 -4.04
N ILE A 115 -6.94 5.56 -4.50
CA ILE A 115 -6.84 4.74 -5.71
C ILE A 115 -6.92 5.66 -6.92
N SER A 116 -5.91 5.58 -7.79
CA SER A 116 -5.89 6.40 -9.00
C SER A 116 -6.86 5.83 -10.07
N ALA A 117 -8.08 6.32 -10.11
CA ALA A 117 -9.07 5.92 -11.12
C ALA A 117 -8.55 6.08 -12.56
N LYS A 118 -7.72 7.09 -12.82
CA LYS A 118 -7.10 7.33 -14.14
C LYS A 118 -6.14 6.21 -14.56
N LYS A 119 -5.45 5.57 -13.60
CA LYS A 119 -4.49 4.48 -13.86
C LYS A 119 -5.12 3.11 -13.71
N THR A 120 -6.23 2.99 -12.99
CA THR A 120 -6.92 1.72 -12.77
C THR A 120 -7.60 1.25 -14.05
N LYS A 121 -7.45 -0.03 -14.36
CA LYS A 121 -8.02 -0.65 -15.56
C LYS A 121 -8.73 -1.94 -15.17
N LEU A 122 -9.85 -2.20 -15.82
CA LEU A 122 -10.58 -3.46 -15.74
C LEU A 122 -10.19 -4.33 -16.95
N MET A 123 -9.87 -5.58 -16.69
CA MET A 123 -9.68 -6.61 -17.73
C MET A 123 -10.67 -7.75 -17.49
N THR A 124 -11.31 -8.21 -18.54
CA THR A 124 -12.20 -9.36 -18.51
C THR A 124 -11.77 -10.38 -19.56
N ASN A 125 -11.94 -11.65 -19.25
CA ASN A 125 -11.75 -12.75 -20.19
C ASN A 125 -13.06 -13.12 -20.89
N ASN A 126 -13.87 -12.15 -21.28
CA ASN A 126 -15.13 -12.40 -21.94
C ASN A 126 -14.88 -13.18 -23.23
N THR A 127 -15.03 -14.49 -23.18
CA THR A 127 -15.25 -15.32 -24.34
C THR A 127 -16.70 -15.09 -24.76
N MET A 128 -16.91 -14.29 -25.83
CA MET A 128 -18.19 -14.27 -26.54
C MET A 128 -18.48 -15.67 -27.08
#